data_2db0509e203649a1ea24be8e3a5e5198
#
_entry.id   2db0509e203649a1ea24be8e3a5e5198
#
_cell.length_a   1.000
_cell.length_b   1.000
_cell.length_c   1.000
_cell.angle_alpha   90.00
_cell.angle_beta   90.00
_cell.angle_gamma   90.00
#
_symmetry.space_group_name_H-M   'P 1'
#
loop_
_entity.id
_entity.type
_entity.pdbx_description
1 polymer ?
#
loop_
_entity_poly.entity_id
_entity_poly.type
_entity_poly.pdbx_seq_one_letter_code
_entity_poly.pdbx_strand_id
1 'polypeptide(L)'
;GEPLPTALRTTMERSLGADFSSVRVHSGPHAAASAQAVGAAAYTVGDEIVFNHGAYDPESPRGQHTLAHELTHVVQQRSGPVEGTPTGDGIAVSDPGDRFEREAEDTATAVTAHAQTMPLQRTEGTEEDEPEDVQLTPVQRQEETDEEPEEEIVPE
;
A
#
# COMPACT_ATOMS: atom_id res chain seq x y z
N GLY A 1 6.48 -12.28 -14.20
CA GLY A 1 5.97 -11.09 -13.55
C GLY A 1 5.38 -10.09 -14.52
N GLU A 2 4.56 -9.21 -14.03
CA GLU A 2 3.94 -8.14 -14.80
C GLU A 2 4.67 -6.82 -14.54
N PRO A 3 4.77 -5.90 -15.51
CA PRO A 3 5.32 -4.59 -15.26
C PRO A 3 4.39 -3.79 -14.35
N LEU A 4 4.94 -2.82 -13.63
CA LEU A 4 4.14 -1.86 -12.87
C LEU A 4 3.18 -1.09 -13.80
N PRO A 5 1.94 -0.80 -13.36
CA PRO A 5 1.05 0.12 -14.07
C PRO A 5 1.74 1.46 -14.32
N THR A 6 1.66 1.99 -15.54
CA THR A 6 2.44 3.15 -15.96
C THR A 6 2.29 4.37 -15.06
N ALA A 7 1.05 4.70 -14.65
CA ALA A 7 0.80 5.83 -13.77
C ALA A 7 1.45 5.66 -12.38
N LEU A 8 1.33 4.46 -11.81
CA LEU A 8 1.92 4.12 -10.52
C LEU A 8 3.45 4.12 -10.60
N ARG A 9 4.01 3.50 -11.65
CA ARG A 9 5.45 3.51 -11.90
C ARG A 9 6.00 4.93 -11.96
N THR A 10 5.39 5.81 -12.75
CA THR A 10 5.82 7.22 -12.87
C THR A 10 5.79 7.94 -11.52
N THR A 11 4.77 7.68 -10.70
CA THR A 11 4.67 8.25 -9.36
C THR A 11 5.79 7.75 -8.45
N MET A 12 6.04 6.45 -8.44
CA MET A 12 7.11 5.84 -7.63
C MET A 12 8.50 6.27 -8.09
N GLU A 13 8.76 6.31 -9.42
CA GLU A 13 10.01 6.79 -9.98
C GLU A 13 10.33 8.23 -9.58
N ARG A 14 9.30 9.10 -9.59
CA ARG A 14 9.44 10.49 -9.15
C ARG A 14 9.73 10.59 -7.66
N SER A 15 9.06 9.79 -6.84
CA SER A 15 9.17 9.83 -5.38
C SER A 15 10.50 9.22 -4.90
N LEU A 16 10.95 8.14 -5.53
CA LEU A 16 12.14 7.39 -5.13
C LEU A 16 13.41 7.80 -5.92
N GLY A 17 13.26 8.58 -6.99
CA GLY A 17 14.38 9.04 -7.81
C GLY A 17 15.10 7.93 -8.57
N ALA A 18 14.41 6.84 -8.91
CA ALA A 18 14.97 5.66 -9.56
C ALA A 18 14.08 5.19 -10.72
N ASP A 19 14.67 4.50 -11.71
CA ASP A 19 13.94 3.90 -12.82
C ASP A 19 13.46 2.49 -12.44
N PHE A 20 12.16 2.24 -12.62
CA PHE A 20 11.53 0.95 -12.33
C PHE A 20 10.97 0.25 -13.58
N SER A 21 11.42 0.62 -14.76
CA SER A 21 10.97 0.04 -16.03
C SER A 21 11.27 -1.46 -16.16
N SER A 22 12.34 -1.93 -15.54
CA SER A 22 12.74 -3.34 -15.49
C SER A 22 12.05 -4.15 -14.39
N VAL A 23 11.43 -3.49 -13.41
CA VAL A 23 10.78 -4.16 -12.30
C VAL A 23 9.60 -5.01 -12.77
N ARG A 24 9.49 -6.20 -12.19
CA ARG A 24 8.39 -7.14 -12.44
C ARG A 24 7.73 -7.53 -11.13
N VAL A 25 6.41 -7.53 -11.14
CA VAL A 25 5.57 -7.88 -10.00
C VAL A 25 4.95 -9.27 -10.21
N HIS A 26 5.09 -10.10 -9.22
CA HIS A 26 4.52 -11.44 -9.17
C HIS A 26 3.45 -11.51 -8.07
N SER A 27 2.19 -11.73 -8.43
CA SER A 27 1.06 -11.76 -7.50
C SER A 27 0.14 -12.98 -7.67
N GLY A 28 0.54 -13.94 -8.51
CA GLY A 28 -0.22 -15.17 -8.75
C GLY A 28 -0.05 -16.23 -7.64
N PRO A 29 -0.72 -17.39 -7.77
CA PRO A 29 -0.69 -18.45 -6.75
C PRO A 29 0.73 -18.96 -6.41
N HIS A 30 1.61 -19.05 -7.39
CA HIS A 30 3.01 -19.46 -7.17
C HIS A 30 3.79 -18.41 -6.40
N ALA A 31 3.57 -17.12 -6.70
CA ALA A 31 4.15 -16.01 -5.96
C ALA A 31 3.69 -16.02 -4.50
N ALA A 32 2.39 -16.18 -4.29
CA ALA A 32 1.81 -16.27 -2.96
C ALA A 32 2.40 -17.43 -2.15
N ALA A 33 2.54 -18.63 -2.74
CA ALA A 33 3.16 -19.76 -2.08
C ALA A 33 4.63 -19.49 -1.71
N SER A 34 5.38 -18.82 -2.58
CA SER A 34 6.76 -18.43 -2.33
C SER A 34 6.89 -17.42 -1.20
N ALA A 35 6.07 -16.36 -1.22
CA ALA A 35 6.05 -15.36 -0.15
C ALA A 35 5.64 -15.97 1.20
N GLN A 36 4.68 -16.88 1.19
CA GLN A 36 4.27 -17.63 2.39
C GLN A 36 5.39 -18.50 2.95
N ALA A 37 6.17 -19.15 2.09
CA ALA A 37 7.28 -20.00 2.50
C ALA A 37 8.37 -19.24 3.26
N VAL A 38 8.57 -17.95 2.93
CA VAL A 38 9.49 -17.05 3.63
C VAL A 38 8.80 -16.23 4.74
N GLY A 39 7.52 -16.44 4.98
CA GLY A 39 6.76 -15.76 6.04
C GLY A 39 6.52 -14.26 5.78
N ALA A 40 6.57 -13.82 4.52
CA ALA A 40 6.46 -12.42 4.14
C ALA A 40 5.12 -12.08 3.48
N ALA A 41 4.67 -10.82 3.63
CA ALA A 41 3.59 -10.27 2.85
C ALA A 41 4.03 -9.94 1.41
N ALA A 42 5.28 -9.52 1.24
CA ALA A 42 5.96 -9.36 -0.01
C ALA A 42 7.48 -9.51 0.22
N TYR A 43 8.26 -9.68 -0.84
CA TYR A 43 9.70 -9.64 -0.80
C TYR A 43 10.30 -9.29 -2.16
N THR A 44 11.51 -8.78 -2.16
CA THR A 44 12.23 -8.32 -3.35
C THR A 44 13.52 -9.09 -3.59
N VAL A 45 13.73 -9.54 -4.83
CA VAL A 45 14.99 -10.13 -5.30
C VAL A 45 15.39 -9.45 -6.60
N GLY A 46 16.43 -8.62 -6.55
CA GLY A 46 16.84 -7.82 -7.70
C GLY A 46 15.72 -6.89 -8.17
N ASP A 47 15.24 -7.10 -9.39
CA ASP A 47 14.14 -6.33 -9.98
C ASP A 47 12.79 -7.09 -9.92
N GLU A 48 12.73 -8.21 -9.21
CA GLU A 48 11.53 -9.03 -9.06
C GLU A 48 10.92 -8.81 -7.67
N ILE A 49 9.65 -8.40 -7.63
CA ILE A 49 8.87 -8.23 -6.40
C ILE A 49 7.81 -9.32 -6.36
N VAL A 50 7.78 -10.07 -5.28
CA VAL A 50 6.87 -11.21 -5.09
C VAL A 50 5.90 -10.88 -3.96
N PHE A 51 4.61 -10.94 -4.25
CA PHE A 51 3.55 -10.65 -3.29
C PHE A 51 2.83 -11.92 -2.83
N ASN A 52 2.52 -11.97 -1.56
CA ASN A 52 1.61 -12.95 -1.00
C ASN A 52 0.16 -12.68 -1.44
N HIS A 53 -0.72 -13.66 -1.23
CA HIS A 53 -2.12 -13.55 -1.59
C HIS A 53 -2.79 -12.29 -1.01
N GLY A 54 -3.38 -11.49 -1.88
CA GLY A 54 -4.07 -10.26 -1.49
C GLY A 54 -3.19 -9.10 -1.00
N ALA A 55 -1.86 -9.25 -1.04
CA ALA A 55 -0.94 -8.19 -0.62
C ALA A 55 -0.67 -7.16 -1.74
N TYR A 56 -0.82 -7.55 -3.00
CA TYR A 56 -0.71 -6.62 -4.13
C TYR A 56 -2.03 -5.91 -4.39
N ASP A 57 -2.11 -4.67 -3.95
CA ASP A 57 -3.26 -3.78 -4.17
C ASP A 57 -2.77 -2.37 -4.52
N PRO A 58 -2.44 -2.13 -5.80
CA PRO A 58 -1.83 -0.87 -6.24
C PRO A 58 -2.77 0.33 -6.14
N GLU A 59 -4.06 0.13 -5.94
CA GLU A 59 -5.06 1.19 -5.83
C GLU A 59 -5.32 1.63 -4.38
N SER A 60 -5.00 0.79 -3.39
CA SER A 60 -5.16 1.15 -1.99
C SER A 60 -3.92 1.84 -1.40
N PRO A 61 -4.10 2.74 -0.42
CA PRO A 61 -2.97 3.36 0.29
C PRO A 61 -2.03 2.34 0.93
N ARG A 62 -2.59 1.26 1.48
CA ARG A 62 -1.82 0.18 2.10
C ARG A 62 -0.98 -0.59 1.08
N GLY A 63 -1.57 -0.93 -0.06
CA GLY A 63 -0.86 -1.64 -1.12
C GLY A 63 0.21 -0.77 -1.78
N GLN A 64 -0.03 0.54 -1.92
CA GLN A 64 0.98 1.49 -2.38
C GLN A 64 2.13 1.62 -1.39
N HIS A 65 1.84 1.60 -0.09
CA HIS A 65 2.86 1.59 0.96
C HIS A 65 3.74 0.34 0.87
N THR A 66 3.14 -0.85 0.79
CA THR A 66 3.89 -2.10 0.62
C THR A 66 4.73 -2.07 -0.64
N LEU A 67 4.18 -1.59 -1.75
CA LEU A 67 4.92 -1.48 -3.02
C LEU A 67 6.09 -0.50 -2.92
N ALA A 68 5.92 0.67 -2.29
CA ALA A 68 6.98 1.64 -2.09
C ALA A 68 8.10 1.06 -1.20
N HIS A 69 7.76 0.26 -0.19
CA HIS A 69 8.69 -0.48 0.64
C HIS A 69 9.54 -1.44 -0.21
N GLU A 70 8.91 -2.29 -1.01
CA GLU A 70 9.60 -3.23 -1.89
C GLU A 70 10.45 -2.54 -2.97
N LEU A 71 9.97 -1.45 -3.54
CA LEU A 71 10.74 -0.66 -4.51
C LEU A 71 11.97 0.00 -3.88
N THR A 72 11.91 0.32 -2.59
CA THR A 72 13.10 0.79 -1.86
C THR A 72 14.14 -0.32 -1.76
N HIS A 73 13.73 -1.56 -1.52
CA HIS A 73 14.64 -2.70 -1.55
C HIS A 73 15.25 -2.93 -2.94
N VAL A 74 14.50 -2.70 -4.03
CA VAL A 74 15.08 -2.71 -5.39
C VAL A 74 16.23 -1.71 -5.50
N VAL A 75 16.04 -0.47 -5.03
CA VAL A 75 17.07 0.56 -5.06
C VAL A 75 18.28 0.18 -4.19
N GLN A 76 18.03 -0.34 -3.00
CA GLN A 76 19.08 -0.79 -2.08
C GLN A 76 19.92 -1.92 -2.69
N GLN A 77 19.30 -2.94 -3.28
CA GLN A 77 19.99 -4.06 -3.92
C GLN A 77 20.77 -3.65 -5.17
N ARG A 78 20.30 -2.67 -5.93
CA ARG A 78 21.03 -2.09 -7.06
C ARG A 78 22.27 -1.28 -6.61
N SER A 79 22.23 -0.71 -5.42
CA SER A 79 23.31 0.10 -4.86
C SER A 79 24.44 -0.73 -4.25
N GLY A 80 24.24 -2.01 -4.01
CA GLY A 80 25.23 -2.93 -3.47
C GLY A 80 24.60 -4.10 -2.73
N PRO A 81 25.42 -5.03 -2.21
CA PRO A 81 24.91 -6.15 -1.44
C PRO A 81 24.26 -5.65 -0.15
N VAL A 82 23.00 -6.05 0.05
CA VAL A 82 22.28 -5.86 1.31
C VAL A 82 22.64 -6.99 2.26
N GLU A 83 22.99 -6.61 3.49
CA GLU A 83 23.18 -7.59 4.57
C GLU A 83 21.83 -8.22 4.91
N GLY A 84 21.72 -9.52 4.85
CA GLY A 84 20.52 -10.26 5.22
C GLY A 84 20.88 -11.70 5.57
N THR A 85 19.98 -12.38 6.27
CA THR A 85 20.15 -13.80 6.58
C THR A 85 19.93 -14.62 5.31
N PRO A 86 20.94 -15.38 4.82
CA PRO A 86 20.74 -16.22 3.64
C PRO A 86 19.75 -17.33 3.97
N THR A 87 18.64 -17.36 3.26
CA THR A 87 17.78 -18.54 3.20
C THR A 87 18.43 -19.55 2.25
N GLY A 88 18.33 -20.84 2.54
CA GLY A 88 19.06 -21.90 1.85
C GLY A 88 18.92 -21.97 0.32
N ASP A 89 18.06 -21.15 -0.27
CA ASP A 89 17.81 -21.03 -1.71
C ASP A 89 18.51 -19.82 -2.37
N GLY A 90 19.48 -19.20 -1.69
CA GLY A 90 20.26 -18.08 -2.23
C GLY A 90 19.54 -16.73 -2.17
N ILE A 91 18.42 -16.64 -1.49
CA ILE A 91 17.69 -15.40 -1.22
C ILE A 91 18.14 -14.90 0.15
N ALA A 92 18.65 -13.67 0.22
CA ALA A 92 18.88 -13.01 1.50
C ALA A 92 17.60 -12.26 1.88
N VAL A 93 17.00 -12.64 3.00
CA VAL A 93 15.85 -11.93 3.59
C VAL A 93 16.40 -11.00 4.65
N SER A 94 16.07 -9.70 4.54
CA SER A 94 16.45 -8.70 5.52
C SER A 94 15.84 -9.01 6.88
N ASP A 95 16.60 -8.82 7.97
CA ASP A 95 16.05 -8.97 9.31
C ASP A 95 15.12 -7.81 9.65
N PRO A 96 13.90 -8.09 10.17
CA PRO A 96 12.99 -7.03 10.61
C PRO A 96 13.68 -6.16 11.68
N GLY A 97 14.05 -4.95 11.33
CA GLY A 97 14.69 -4.02 12.25
C GLY A 97 16.14 -3.71 11.95
N ASP A 98 16.68 -4.25 10.85
CA ASP A 98 17.95 -3.76 10.32
C ASP A 98 17.79 -2.34 9.74
N ARG A 99 18.91 -1.71 9.36
CA ARG A 99 18.86 -0.31 8.84
C ARG A 99 18.12 -0.23 7.51
N PHE A 100 18.17 -1.27 6.67
CA PHE A 100 17.57 -1.31 5.35
C PHE A 100 16.05 -1.40 5.44
N GLU A 101 15.55 -2.22 6.37
CA GLU A 101 14.13 -2.32 6.67
C GLU A 101 13.56 -1.01 7.21
N ARG A 102 14.28 -0.36 8.14
CA ARG A 102 13.87 0.95 8.66
C ARG A 102 13.85 2.02 7.59
N GLU A 103 14.85 2.07 6.73
CA GLU A 103 14.92 3.00 5.60
C GLU A 103 13.79 2.74 4.61
N ALA A 104 13.46 1.47 4.31
CA ALA A 104 12.37 1.12 3.42
C ALA A 104 11.01 1.53 4.02
N GLU A 105 10.79 1.31 5.31
CA GLU A 105 9.57 1.71 6.01
C GLU A 105 9.41 3.24 6.09
N ASP A 106 10.46 3.96 6.44
CA ASP A 106 10.46 5.42 6.49
C ASP A 106 10.19 6.02 5.10
N THR A 107 10.80 5.45 4.06
CA THR A 107 10.61 5.87 2.67
C THR A 107 9.18 5.58 2.21
N ALA A 108 8.65 4.39 2.46
CA ALA A 108 7.27 4.04 2.11
C ALA A 108 6.25 4.95 2.80
N THR A 109 6.47 5.27 4.07
CA THR A 109 5.65 6.22 4.82
C THR A 109 5.69 7.62 4.20
N ALA A 110 6.88 8.12 3.84
CA ALA A 110 7.04 9.43 3.21
C ALA A 110 6.35 9.49 1.83
N VAL A 111 6.50 8.46 1.01
CA VAL A 111 5.89 8.37 -0.33
C VAL A 111 4.37 8.39 -0.24
N THR A 112 3.79 7.60 0.65
CA THR A 112 2.33 7.51 0.80
C THR A 112 1.74 8.75 1.45
N ALA A 113 2.41 9.38 2.40
CA ALA A 113 1.99 10.64 2.99
C ALA A 113 1.96 11.77 1.94
N HIS A 114 2.96 11.82 1.05
CA HIS A 114 3.04 12.81 -0.01
C HIS A 114 1.92 12.62 -1.06
N ALA A 115 1.59 11.38 -1.41
CA ALA A 115 0.51 11.05 -2.31
C ALA A 115 -0.88 11.48 -1.79
N GLN A 116 -1.07 11.46 -0.47
CA GLN A 116 -2.32 11.89 0.18
C GLN A 116 -2.43 13.42 0.31
N THR A 117 -1.32 14.14 0.26
CA THR A 117 -1.30 15.62 0.39
C THR A 117 -1.34 16.35 -0.94
N MET A 118 -1.21 15.66 -2.08
CA MET A 118 -1.43 16.29 -3.37
C MET A 118 -2.93 16.51 -3.59
N PRO A 119 -3.42 17.75 -3.63
CA PRO A 119 -4.79 18.02 -4.07
C PRO A 119 -4.91 17.52 -5.51
N LEU A 120 -5.95 16.74 -5.76
CA LEU A 120 -6.39 16.48 -7.13
C LEU A 120 -6.55 17.83 -7.82
N GLN A 121 -5.61 18.19 -8.69
CA GLN A 121 -5.83 19.30 -9.61
C GLN A 121 -6.94 18.84 -10.56
N ARG A 122 -8.15 19.21 -10.14
CA ARG A 122 -9.30 19.24 -11.03
C ARG A 122 -8.92 20.18 -12.15
N THR A 123 -8.78 19.69 -13.35
CA THR A 123 -8.76 20.53 -14.52
C THR A 123 -10.09 21.26 -14.54
N GLU A 124 -10.07 22.54 -14.18
CA GLU A 124 -11.20 23.44 -14.32
C GLU A 124 -11.47 23.61 -15.80
N GLY A 125 -12.44 22.84 -16.30
CA GLY A 125 -13.19 23.27 -17.46
C GLY A 125 -14.10 24.40 -17.01
N THR A 126 -13.82 25.56 -17.50
CA THR A 126 -14.63 26.77 -17.33
C THR A 126 -16.02 26.53 -17.95
N GLU A 127 -17.04 26.39 -17.11
CA GLU A 127 -18.41 26.70 -17.46
C GLU A 127 -19.02 27.44 -16.27
N GLU A 128 -19.28 28.73 -16.53
CA GLU A 128 -20.05 29.62 -15.68
C GLU A 128 -21.48 29.08 -15.64
N ASP A 129 -21.95 28.67 -14.46
CA ASP A 129 -23.38 28.65 -14.17
C ASP A 129 -23.59 29.02 -12.69
N GLU A 130 -24.49 29.96 -12.46
CA GLU A 130 -24.72 30.64 -11.20
C GLU A 130 -25.23 29.67 -10.11
N PRO A 131 -24.94 29.94 -8.82
CA PRO A 131 -25.40 29.07 -7.73
C PRO A 131 -26.86 29.42 -7.39
N GLU A 132 -27.75 28.48 -7.64
CA GLU A 132 -29.03 28.47 -6.94
C GLU A 132 -28.81 28.05 -5.47
N ASP A 133 -29.28 28.93 -4.61
CA ASP A 133 -29.36 28.89 -3.18
C ASP A 133 -30.01 27.58 -2.70
N VAL A 134 -29.20 26.56 -2.37
CA VAL A 134 -29.70 25.36 -1.70
C VAL A 134 -29.46 25.52 -0.20
N GLN A 135 -30.49 25.94 0.50
CA GLN A 135 -30.54 25.92 1.95
C GLN A 135 -30.34 24.53 2.46
N LEU A 136 -29.18 24.31 3.10
CA LEU A 136 -28.89 23.10 3.90
C LEU A 136 -29.77 23.13 5.15
N THR A 137 -30.86 22.40 5.13
CA THR A 137 -31.55 22.05 6.36
C THR A 137 -30.73 21.00 7.15
N PRO A 138 -30.39 21.27 8.41
CA PRO A 138 -29.68 20.27 9.23
C PRO A 138 -30.64 19.09 9.53
N VAL A 139 -30.25 17.90 9.07
CA VAL A 139 -30.91 16.67 9.48
C VAL A 139 -30.47 16.36 10.91
N GLN A 140 -31.40 16.59 11.83
CA GLN A 140 -31.24 16.09 13.21
C GLN A 140 -31.32 14.57 13.21
N ARG A 141 -30.24 13.94 13.60
CA ARG A 141 -30.16 12.51 13.86
C ARG A 141 -30.94 12.26 15.17
N GLN A 142 -32.08 11.60 15.08
CA GLN A 142 -32.77 11.07 16.26
C GLN A 142 -32.01 9.82 16.68
N GLU A 143 -31.51 9.82 17.90
CA GLU A 143 -31.05 8.64 18.60
C GLU A 143 -32.28 7.83 18.99
N GLU A 144 -32.47 6.68 18.37
CA GLU A 144 -33.41 5.67 18.85
C GLU A 144 -32.78 5.00 20.06
N THR A 145 -33.32 5.28 21.24
CA THR A 145 -33.07 4.50 22.43
C THR A 145 -33.85 3.20 22.32
N ASP A 146 -33.11 2.11 22.05
CA ASP A 146 -33.62 0.76 22.21
C ASP A 146 -33.81 0.49 23.73
N GLU A 147 -35.04 0.61 24.20
CA GLU A 147 -35.45 0.05 25.48
C GLU A 147 -35.73 -1.43 25.26
N GLU A 148 -34.84 -2.29 25.77
CA GLU A 148 -35.10 -3.72 25.90
C GLU A 148 -36.24 -3.94 26.91
N PRO A 149 -37.26 -4.77 26.58
CA PRO A 149 -38.27 -5.16 27.55
C PRO A 149 -37.69 -6.19 28.52
N GLU A 150 -37.73 -5.86 29.81
CA GLU A 150 -37.39 -6.76 30.88
C GLU A 150 -38.37 -7.96 30.87
N GLU A 151 -37.85 -9.17 30.65
CA GLU A 151 -38.60 -10.41 30.84
C GLU A 151 -38.82 -10.63 32.34
N GLU A 152 -40.08 -10.52 32.75
CA GLU A 152 -40.57 -10.85 34.07
C GLU A 152 -40.46 -12.37 34.26
N ILE A 153 -39.52 -12.80 35.09
CA ILE A 153 -39.39 -14.19 35.55
C ILE A 153 -40.46 -14.43 36.62
N VAL A 154 -41.46 -15.24 36.29
CA VAL A 154 -42.46 -15.72 37.24
C VAL A 154 -41.92 -16.97 37.92
N PRO A 155 -41.79 -17.01 39.25
CA PRO A 155 -41.41 -18.23 40.00
C PRO A 155 -42.65 -19.07 40.29
N GLU A 156 -42.56 -20.35 39.95
CA GLU A 156 -43.39 -21.38 40.57
C GLU A 156 -42.72 -21.93 41.83
#